data_7027bd8182c06f477d3905b8f21e8cd9
#
_entry.id   7027bd8182c06f477d3905b8f21e8cd9
#
_cell.length_a   1.000
_cell.length_b   1.000
_cell.length_c   1.000
_cell.angle_alpha   90.00
_cell.angle_beta   90.00
_cell.angle_gamma   90.00
#
_symmetry.space_group_name_H-M   'P 1'
#
loop_
_entity.id
_entity.type
_entity.pdbx_description
1 polymer ?
#
loop_
_entity_poly.entity_id
_entity_poly.type
_entity_poly.pdbx_seq_one_letter_code
_entity_poly.pdbx_strand_id
1 'polypeptide(L)'
;KYTADPYDKLPAITYWLMGSFSSSSYNNIKIAILPILLGIAILYFLRWRINILSLGDEEVKALGMNPVYIRGFIIIAVTMISATCVTLTGIIGWVGLLIPHICRMYIGADNIKLIPSSCIMGAIFMLIIDGIARTATSSEIPIGILTSLVGAPFFIIIFKKYRSW
;
A
#
# COMPACT_ATOMS: atom_id res chain seq x y z
N LYS A 1 -18.60 -14.70 -8.05
CA LYS A 1 -19.49 -13.61 -8.49
C LYS A 1 -20.75 -14.18 -9.18
N TYR A 2 -20.60 -15.11 -10.13
CA TYR A 2 -21.74 -15.70 -10.87
C TYR A 2 -22.64 -16.65 -10.04
N THR A 3 -22.15 -17.14 -8.92
CA THR A 3 -22.86 -18.07 -8.01
C THR A 3 -23.39 -17.40 -6.75
N ALA A 4 -23.18 -16.10 -6.58
CA ALA A 4 -23.62 -15.36 -5.41
C ALA A 4 -25.08 -14.91 -5.59
N ASP A 5 -25.85 -14.94 -4.48
CA ASP A 5 -27.21 -14.42 -4.42
C ASP A 5 -27.21 -12.94 -4.87
N PRO A 6 -28.04 -12.58 -5.90
CA PRO A 6 -28.06 -11.23 -6.46
C PRO A 6 -28.47 -10.14 -5.46
N TYR A 7 -29.30 -10.49 -4.47
CA TYR A 7 -29.91 -9.51 -3.56
C TYR A 7 -29.10 -9.27 -2.29
N ASP A 8 -28.43 -10.29 -1.74
CA ASP A 8 -27.71 -10.19 -0.47
C ASP A 8 -26.18 -10.22 -0.63
N LYS A 9 -25.66 -11.25 -1.28
CA LYS A 9 -24.20 -11.51 -1.32
C LYS A 9 -23.49 -10.73 -2.41
N LEU A 10 -24.12 -10.50 -3.55
CA LEU A 10 -23.48 -9.81 -4.67
C LEU A 10 -23.17 -8.34 -4.38
N PRO A 11 -24.06 -7.54 -3.76
CA PRO A 11 -23.77 -6.18 -3.34
C PRO A 11 -22.59 -6.12 -2.35
N ALA A 12 -22.58 -7.01 -1.34
CA ALA A 12 -21.51 -7.07 -0.36
C ALA A 12 -20.13 -7.36 -1.00
N ILE A 13 -20.06 -8.33 -1.92
CA ILE A 13 -18.84 -8.67 -2.65
C ILE A 13 -18.38 -7.49 -3.52
N THR A 14 -19.29 -6.83 -4.21
CA THR A 14 -18.95 -5.68 -5.08
C THR A 14 -18.45 -4.51 -4.25
N TYR A 15 -19.05 -4.22 -3.12
CA TYR A 15 -18.61 -3.18 -2.19
C TYR A 15 -17.21 -3.48 -1.63
N TRP A 16 -16.96 -4.73 -1.23
CA TRP A 16 -15.64 -5.16 -0.77
C TRP A 16 -14.57 -5.03 -1.88
N LEU A 17 -14.90 -5.40 -3.13
CA LEU A 17 -13.99 -5.25 -4.26
C LEU A 17 -13.68 -3.77 -4.59
N MET A 18 -14.58 -2.86 -4.26
CA MET A 18 -14.36 -1.42 -4.46
C MET A 18 -13.47 -0.78 -3.39
N GLY A 19 -13.22 -1.48 -2.28
CA GLY A 19 -12.42 -1.00 -1.15
C GLY A 19 -13.13 0.05 -0.30
N SER A 20 -13.33 -0.25 0.98
CA SER A 20 -14.00 0.66 1.93
C SER A 20 -13.55 0.38 3.37
N PHE A 21 -13.60 1.40 4.22
CA PHE A 21 -13.38 1.25 5.67
C PHE A 21 -14.70 1.11 6.45
N SER A 22 -15.86 1.13 5.79
CA SER A 22 -17.18 1.09 6.44
C SER A 22 -17.42 -0.17 7.28
N SER A 23 -16.82 -1.29 6.89
CA SER A 23 -16.92 -2.56 7.63
C SER A 23 -15.89 -2.73 8.75
N SER A 24 -15.06 -1.72 9.00
CA SER A 24 -14.00 -1.79 10.02
C SER A 24 -14.58 -1.78 11.43
N SER A 25 -14.22 -2.76 12.25
CA SER A 25 -14.60 -2.86 13.65
C SER A 25 -13.38 -2.87 14.56
N TYR A 26 -13.56 -2.52 15.84
CA TYR A 26 -12.47 -2.58 16.83
C TYR A 26 -11.86 -3.97 16.96
N ASN A 27 -12.65 -5.03 16.82
CA ASN A 27 -12.13 -6.41 16.86
C ASN A 27 -11.24 -6.72 15.66
N ASN A 28 -11.63 -6.27 14.47
CA ASN A 28 -10.84 -6.42 13.26
C ASN A 28 -9.50 -5.69 13.37
N ILE A 29 -9.50 -4.48 13.93
CA ILE A 29 -8.28 -3.69 14.16
C ILE A 29 -7.35 -4.40 15.14
N LYS A 30 -7.86 -4.95 16.26
CA LYS A 30 -7.05 -5.68 17.23
C LYS A 30 -6.35 -6.90 16.63
N ILE A 31 -7.00 -7.61 15.72
CA ILE A 31 -6.41 -8.77 15.03
C ILE A 31 -5.37 -8.31 14.00
N ALA A 32 -5.64 -7.21 13.29
CA ALA A 32 -4.79 -6.70 12.23
C ALA A 32 -3.51 -6.00 12.73
N ILE A 33 -3.56 -5.39 13.91
CA ILE A 33 -2.45 -4.56 14.41
C ILE A 33 -1.16 -5.35 14.56
N LEU A 34 -1.24 -6.60 15.00
CA LEU A 34 -0.07 -7.44 15.23
C LEU A 34 0.68 -7.77 13.91
N PRO A 35 0.05 -8.36 12.89
CA PRO A 35 0.75 -8.67 11.64
C PRO A 35 1.21 -7.40 10.89
N ILE A 36 0.47 -6.30 10.97
CA ILE A 36 0.88 -5.04 10.34
C ILE A 36 2.13 -4.48 11.04
N LEU A 37 2.15 -4.40 12.36
CA LEU A 37 3.30 -3.89 13.12
C LEU A 37 4.53 -4.77 12.94
N LEU A 38 4.38 -6.10 12.95
CA LEU A 38 5.48 -7.03 12.68
C LEU A 38 6.03 -6.84 11.27
N GLY A 39 5.18 -6.73 10.26
CA GLY A 39 5.62 -6.49 8.88
C GLY A 39 6.35 -5.16 8.73
N ILE A 40 5.82 -4.08 9.31
CA ILE A 40 6.48 -2.76 9.32
C ILE A 40 7.82 -2.83 10.05
N ALA A 41 7.91 -3.51 11.20
CA ALA A 41 9.14 -3.67 11.95
C ALA A 41 10.20 -4.42 11.11
N ILE A 42 9.83 -5.52 10.45
CA ILE A 42 10.75 -6.25 9.57
C ILE A 42 11.29 -5.33 8.46
N LEU A 43 10.44 -4.60 7.77
CA LEU A 43 10.86 -3.67 6.71
C LEU A 43 11.72 -2.53 7.26
N TYR A 44 11.40 -2.00 8.43
CA TYR A 44 12.17 -0.95 9.08
C TYR A 44 13.59 -1.41 9.44
N PHE A 45 13.75 -2.61 9.98
CA PHE A 45 15.06 -3.17 10.29
C PHE A 45 15.85 -3.58 9.03
N LEU A 46 15.17 -3.96 7.95
CA LEU A 46 15.78 -4.31 6.68
C LEU A 46 16.07 -3.12 5.75
N ARG A 47 15.63 -1.91 6.07
CA ARG A 47 15.69 -0.72 5.20
C ARG A 47 17.09 -0.44 4.64
N TRP A 48 18.14 -0.63 5.45
CA TRP A 48 19.52 -0.49 4.99
C TRP A 48 19.92 -1.61 4.00
N ARG A 49 19.53 -2.85 4.29
CA ARG A 49 19.80 -3.99 3.40
C ARG A 49 19.05 -3.88 2.08
N ILE A 50 17.89 -3.23 2.07
CA ILE A 50 17.12 -2.95 0.85
C ILE A 50 17.88 -1.98 -0.07
N ASN A 51 18.60 -0.99 0.48
CA ASN A 51 19.47 -0.13 -0.32
C ASN A 51 20.62 -0.93 -0.97
N ILE A 52 21.24 -1.83 -0.24
CA ILE A 52 22.31 -2.67 -0.78
C ILE A 52 21.77 -3.60 -1.88
N LEU A 53 20.56 -4.15 -1.71
CA LEU A 53 19.91 -4.95 -2.75
C LEU A 53 19.70 -4.19 -4.07
N SER A 54 19.61 -2.86 -4.04
CA SER A 54 19.46 -2.04 -5.25
C SER A 54 20.76 -1.90 -6.05
N LEU A 55 21.91 -2.28 -5.51
CA LEU A 55 23.20 -2.27 -6.21
C LEU A 55 23.37 -3.47 -7.14
N GLY A 56 22.73 -4.60 -6.81
CA GLY A 56 22.83 -5.85 -7.57
C GLY A 56 23.20 -7.04 -6.69
N ASP A 57 22.96 -8.26 -7.21
CA ASP A 57 23.15 -9.48 -6.43
C ASP A 57 24.63 -9.81 -6.18
N GLU A 58 25.52 -9.43 -7.10
CA GLU A 58 26.95 -9.67 -6.98
C GLU A 58 27.56 -8.79 -5.89
N GLU A 59 27.18 -7.51 -5.84
CA GLU A 59 27.61 -6.57 -4.81
C GLU A 59 27.11 -6.98 -3.42
N VAL A 60 25.88 -7.45 -3.33
CA VAL A 60 25.30 -7.98 -2.08
C VAL A 60 26.11 -9.18 -1.56
N LYS A 61 26.48 -10.10 -2.45
CA LYS A 61 27.30 -11.28 -2.10
C LYS A 61 28.73 -10.88 -1.71
N ALA A 62 29.33 -9.91 -2.42
CA ALA A 62 30.64 -9.39 -2.09
C ALA A 62 30.73 -8.78 -0.68
N LEU A 63 29.62 -8.23 -0.20
CA LEU A 63 29.46 -7.73 1.18
C LEU A 63 29.15 -8.84 2.21
N GLY A 64 29.22 -10.11 1.82
CA GLY A 64 28.96 -11.26 2.69
C GLY A 64 27.49 -11.50 3.01
N MET A 65 26.58 -10.87 2.29
CA MET A 65 25.13 -11.04 2.50
C MET A 65 24.53 -11.98 1.45
N ASN A 66 23.45 -12.66 1.82
CA ASN A 66 22.72 -13.51 0.88
C ASN A 66 21.43 -12.79 0.40
N PRO A 67 21.36 -12.39 -0.90
CA PRO A 67 20.21 -11.65 -1.43
C PRO A 67 18.90 -12.44 -1.38
N VAL A 68 18.97 -13.78 -1.46
CA VAL A 68 17.75 -14.64 -1.43
C VAL A 68 17.06 -14.55 -0.09
N TYR A 69 17.79 -14.63 1.02
CA TYR A 69 17.20 -14.50 2.36
C TYR A 69 16.61 -13.12 2.60
N ILE A 70 17.33 -12.06 2.18
CA ILE A 70 16.84 -10.68 2.36
C ILE A 70 15.54 -10.48 1.58
N ARG A 71 15.48 -10.92 0.32
CA ARG A 71 14.25 -10.89 -0.49
C ARG A 71 13.13 -11.72 0.12
N GLY A 72 13.45 -12.91 0.66
CA GLY A 72 12.49 -13.76 1.35
C GLY A 72 11.81 -13.04 2.52
N PHE A 73 12.57 -12.40 3.40
CA PHE A 73 12.03 -11.62 4.52
C PHE A 73 11.20 -10.42 4.05
N ILE A 74 11.62 -9.73 2.98
CA ILE A 74 10.84 -8.62 2.41
C ILE A 74 9.50 -9.13 1.89
N ILE A 75 9.49 -10.23 1.12
CA ILE A 75 8.27 -10.82 0.58
C ILE A 75 7.32 -11.22 1.71
N ILE A 76 7.82 -11.90 2.74
CA ILE A 76 7.00 -12.30 3.90
C ILE A 76 6.39 -11.07 4.56
N ALA A 77 7.18 -10.03 4.84
CA ALA A 77 6.70 -8.82 5.49
C ALA A 77 5.64 -8.09 4.64
N VAL A 78 5.90 -7.91 3.35
CA VAL A 78 4.97 -7.24 2.42
C VAL A 78 3.68 -8.05 2.27
N THR A 79 3.78 -9.38 2.14
CA THR A 79 2.61 -10.25 2.03
C THR A 79 1.76 -10.21 3.30
N MET A 80 2.39 -10.25 4.48
CA MET A 80 1.69 -10.12 5.77
C MET A 80 0.89 -8.82 5.85
N ILE A 81 1.52 -7.68 5.55
CA ILE A 81 0.86 -6.36 5.59
C ILE A 81 -0.28 -6.32 4.56
N SER A 82 0.03 -6.67 3.29
CA SER A 82 -0.93 -6.57 2.19
C SER A 82 -2.13 -7.48 2.38
N ALA A 83 -1.92 -8.74 2.77
CA ALA A 83 -3.00 -9.68 3.01
C ALA A 83 -3.92 -9.20 4.15
N THR A 84 -3.34 -8.72 5.25
CA THR A 84 -4.11 -8.18 6.37
C THR A 84 -4.93 -6.96 5.96
N CYS A 85 -4.32 -6.01 5.25
CA CYS A 85 -5.02 -4.81 4.76
C CYS A 85 -6.17 -5.18 3.81
N VAL A 86 -5.90 -6.00 2.78
CA VAL A 86 -6.91 -6.40 1.78
C VAL A 86 -8.07 -7.16 2.42
N THR A 87 -7.80 -8.01 3.39
CA THR A 87 -8.86 -8.76 4.11
C THR A 87 -9.83 -7.81 4.81
N LEU A 88 -9.32 -6.73 5.40
CA LEU A 88 -10.15 -5.78 6.17
C LEU A 88 -10.84 -4.71 5.32
N THR A 89 -10.12 -4.18 4.33
CA THR A 89 -10.56 -2.98 3.61
C THR A 89 -10.93 -3.24 2.15
N GLY A 90 -10.73 -4.49 1.67
CA GLY A 90 -10.84 -4.80 0.26
C GLY A 90 -9.67 -4.24 -0.56
N ILE A 91 -9.86 -4.13 -1.87
CA ILE A 91 -8.80 -3.73 -2.79
C ILE A 91 -8.77 -2.21 -2.92
N ILE A 92 -7.74 -1.58 -2.33
CA ILE A 92 -7.46 -0.15 -2.49
C ILE A 92 -6.27 -0.03 -3.46
N GLY A 93 -6.55 0.41 -4.68
CA GLY A 93 -5.53 0.57 -5.72
C GLY A 93 -4.77 1.91 -5.64
N TRP A 94 -3.70 2.03 -6.45
CA TRP A 94 -2.93 3.25 -6.70
C TRP A 94 -2.06 3.76 -5.55
N VAL A 95 -2.51 3.67 -4.28
CA VAL A 95 -1.81 4.24 -3.11
C VAL A 95 -0.40 3.70 -2.99
N GLY A 96 -0.22 2.38 -3.15
CA GLY A 96 1.08 1.72 -3.05
C GLY A 96 2.10 2.16 -4.12
N LEU A 97 1.64 2.70 -5.24
CA LEU A 97 2.49 3.27 -6.28
C LEU A 97 2.65 4.78 -6.12
N LEU A 98 1.54 5.48 -5.85
CA LEU A 98 1.48 6.93 -5.75
C LEU A 98 2.36 7.47 -4.62
N ILE A 99 2.16 6.97 -3.42
CA ILE A 99 2.81 7.51 -2.22
C ILE A 99 4.33 7.32 -2.23
N PRO A 100 4.88 6.11 -2.48
CA PRO A 100 6.33 5.95 -2.55
C PRO A 100 6.96 6.76 -3.68
N HIS A 101 6.24 6.96 -4.79
CA HIS A 101 6.75 7.77 -5.89
C HIS A 101 6.83 9.25 -5.51
N ILE A 102 5.80 9.80 -4.88
CA ILE A 102 5.81 11.17 -4.33
C ILE A 102 6.93 11.32 -3.32
N CYS A 103 7.05 10.41 -2.34
CA CYS A 103 8.11 10.46 -1.34
C CYS A 103 9.49 10.44 -1.99
N ARG A 104 9.69 9.61 -3.04
CA ARG A 104 10.96 9.53 -3.76
C ARG A 104 11.33 10.84 -4.47
N MET A 105 10.35 11.60 -4.95
CA MET A 105 10.59 12.91 -5.57
C MET A 105 11.11 13.96 -4.56
N TYR A 106 10.69 13.90 -3.29
CA TYR A 106 11.08 14.87 -2.26
C TYR A 106 12.30 14.43 -1.44
N ILE A 107 12.42 13.13 -1.16
CA ILE A 107 13.41 12.60 -0.20
C ILE A 107 14.54 11.86 -0.91
N GLY A 108 14.33 11.48 -2.19
CA GLY A 108 15.26 10.68 -2.97
C GLY A 108 15.01 9.17 -2.86
N ALA A 109 15.95 8.37 -3.37
CA ALA A 109 15.82 6.92 -3.50
C ALA A 109 16.35 6.14 -2.29
N ASP A 110 16.81 6.82 -1.22
CA ASP A 110 17.35 6.17 -0.02
C ASP A 110 16.22 5.50 0.77
N ASN A 111 16.19 4.17 0.78
CA ASN A 111 15.15 3.40 1.47
C ASN A 111 15.17 3.56 3.00
N ILE A 112 16.28 4.02 3.59
CA ILE A 112 16.35 4.30 5.03
C ILE A 112 15.36 5.41 5.41
N LYS A 113 15.24 6.41 4.56
CA LYS A 113 14.31 7.54 4.74
C LYS A 113 12.98 7.32 4.03
N LEU A 114 13.01 6.66 2.87
CA LEU A 114 11.85 6.45 2.01
C LEU A 114 10.78 5.58 2.67
N ILE A 115 11.16 4.48 3.33
CA ILE A 115 10.21 3.57 3.96
C ILE A 115 9.41 4.27 5.08
N PRO A 116 10.03 4.88 6.11
CA PRO A 116 9.26 5.55 7.15
C PRO A 116 8.45 6.73 6.63
N SER A 117 9.00 7.49 5.69
CA SER A 117 8.28 8.63 5.10
C SER A 117 7.05 8.19 4.29
N SER A 118 7.17 7.08 3.55
CA SER A 118 6.04 6.51 2.81
C SER A 118 4.95 5.99 3.75
N CYS A 119 5.31 5.43 4.90
CA CYS A 119 4.33 5.02 5.91
C CYS A 119 3.54 6.23 6.45
N ILE A 120 4.23 7.31 6.82
CA ILE A 120 3.59 8.52 7.37
C ILE A 120 2.73 9.20 6.29
N MET A 121 3.30 9.43 5.11
CA MET A 121 2.59 10.08 4.00
C MET A 121 1.37 9.26 3.57
N GLY A 122 1.51 7.92 3.50
CA GLY A 122 0.41 7.01 3.19
C GLY A 122 -0.71 7.09 4.22
N ALA A 123 -0.39 7.12 5.52
CA ALA A 123 -1.37 7.29 6.58
C ALA A 123 -2.13 8.61 6.47
N ILE A 124 -1.42 9.72 6.26
CA ILE A 124 -2.03 11.05 6.08
C ILE A 124 -2.93 11.05 4.84
N PHE A 125 -2.45 10.53 3.72
CA PHE A 125 -3.21 10.46 2.49
C PHE A 125 -4.50 9.65 2.66
N MET A 126 -4.43 8.49 3.30
CA MET A 126 -5.60 7.64 3.54
C MET A 126 -6.61 8.29 4.48
N LEU A 127 -6.16 9.02 5.52
CA LEU A 127 -7.05 9.79 6.40
C LEU A 127 -7.80 10.89 5.64
N ILE A 128 -7.12 11.59 4.74
CA ILE A 128 -7.76 12.63 3.91
C ILE A 128 -8.79 12.00 2.96
N ILE A 129 -8.43 10.92 2.29
CA ILE A 129 -9.34 10.22 1.36
C ILE A 129 -10.56 9.65 2.09
N ASP A 130 -10.37 9.04 3.27
CA ASP A 130 -11.48 8.53 4.08
C ASP A 130 -12.40 9.67 4.57
N GLY A 131 -11.80 10.80 5.00
CA GLY A 131 -12.57 12.00 5.34
C GLY A 131 -13.44 12.50 4.19
N ILE A 132 -12.90 12.56 2.97
CA ILE A 132 -13.66 12.94 1.77
C ILE A 132 -14.75 11.89 1.46
N ALA A 133 -14.41 10.60 1.52
CA ALA A 133 -15.31 9.50 1.25
C ALA A 133 -16.60 9.54 2.11
N ARG A 134 -16.45 9.94 3.37
CA ARG A 134 -17.56 10.01 4.35
C ARG A 134 -18.34 11.32 4.31
N THR A 135 -17.74 12.41 3.83
CA THR A 135 -18.37 13.75 3.89
C THR A 135 -18.93 14.22 2.55
N ALA A 136 -18.50 13.64 1.43
CA ALA A 136 -18.86 14.12 0.09
C ALA A 136 -20.32 13.81 -0.30
N THR A 137 -20.88 12.72 0.20
CA THR A 137 -22.26 12.30 -0.13
C THR A 137 -22.95 11.64 1.08
N SER A 138 -24.27 11.54 1.04
CA SER A 138 -25.06 10.84 2.08
C SER A 138 -24.81 9.33 2.14
N SER A 139 -24.31 8.74 1.05
CA SER A 139 -23.82 7.36 0.99
C SER A 139 -22.30 7.37 0.88
N GLU A 140 -21.60 6.55 1.67
CA GLU A 140 -20.13 6.48 1.63
C GLU A 140 -19.63 6.11 0.23
N ILE A 141 -18.72 6.92 -0.32
CA ILE A 141 -18.07 6.62 -1.59
C ILE A 141 -16.96 5.58 -1.33
N PRO A 142 -16.90 4.48 -2.11
CA PRO A 142 -15.80 3.52 -1.98
C PRO A 142 -14.45 4.20 -2.18
N ILE A 143 -13.51 3.94 -1.25
CA ILE A 143 -12.19 4.58 -1.21
C ILE A 143 -11.39 4.27 -2.47
N GLY A 144 -11.53 3.05 -3.03
CA GLY A 144 -10.85 2.65 -4.26
C GLY A 144 -11.21 3.52 -5.47
N ILE A 145 -12.42 4.08 -5.53
CA ILE A 145 -12.83 5.02 -6.58
C ILE A 145 -12.08 6.34 -6.41
N LEU A 146 -12.04 6.89 -5.20
CA LEU A 146 -11.35 8.16 -4.91
C LEU A 146 -9.83 8.04 -5.14
N THR A 147 -9.22 6.96 -4.68
CA THR A 147 -7.78 6.74 -4.92
C THR A 147 -7.45 6.56 -6.39
N SER A 148 -8.34 5.95 -7.19
CA SER A 148 -8.20 5.82 -8.64
C SER A 148 -8.34 7.17 -9.34
N LEU A 149 -9.27 8.01 -8.90
CA LEU A 149 -9.50 9.35 -9.44
C LEU A 149 -8.28 10.26 -9.24
N VAL A 150 -7.57 10.10 -8.14
CA VAL A 150 -6.32 10.85 -7.86
C VAL A 150 -5.12 10.19 -8.54
N GLY A 151 -5.02 8.86 -8.46
CA GLY A 151 -3.86 8.11 -8.92
C GLY A 151 -3.70 8.09 -10.44
N ALA A 152 -4.78 7.87 -11.19
CA ALA A 152 -4.69 7.75 -12.64
C ALA A 152 -4.23 9.06 -13.32
N PRO A 153 -4.78 10.26 -13.02
CA PRO A 153 -4.27 11.52 -13.59
C PRO A 153 -2.82 11.81 -13.19
N PHE A 154 -2.43 11.50 -11.94
CA PHE A 154 -1.08 11.69 -11.48
C PHE A 154 -0.07 10.89 -12.33
N PHE A 155 -0.36 9.62 -12.62
CA PHE A 155 0.51 8.80 -13.46
C PHE A 155 0.55 9.29 -14.90
N ILE A 156 -0.56 9.76 -15.47
CA ILE A 156 -0.57 10.34 -16.82
C ILE A 156 0.36 11.57 -16.90
N ILE A 157 0.33 12.44 -15.88
CA ILE A 157 1.19 13.62 -15.81
C ILE A 157 2.67 13.22 -15.73
N ILE A 158 2.99 12.24 -14.88
CA ILE A 158 4.35 11.73 -14.75
C ILE A 158 4.84 11.13 -16.06
N PHE A 159 4.06 10.23 -16.69
CA PHE A 159 4.44 9.62 -17.96
C PHE A 159 4.68 10.66 -19.07
N LYS A 160 3.86 11.72 -19.16
CA LYS A 160 4.10 12.82 -20.09
C LYS A 160 5.43 13.51 -19.82
N LYS A 161 5.75 13.79 -18.56
CA LYS A 161 6.99 14.48 -18.17
C LYS A 161 8.24 13.65 -18.48
N TYR A 162 8.19 12.33 -18.34
CA TYR A 162 9.32 11.43 -18.61
C TYR A 162 9.43 11.00 -20.09
N ARG A 163 8.37 11.17 -20.91
CA ARG A 163 8.39 10.85 -22.34
C ARG A 163 8.95 11.99 -23.22
N SER A 164 9.19 13.16 -22.66
CA SER A 164 9.72 14.30 -23.41
C SER A 164 11.26 14.37 -23.37
N TRP A 165 11.93 13.21 -23.19
CA TRP A 165 13.39 13.05 -23.34
C TRP A 165 13.69 11.96 -24.36
#